data_fa8192bf60e349419aa36fbd16243d78
#
_entry.id   fa8192bf60e349419aa36fbd16243d78
#
_cell.length_a   1.000
_cell.length_b   1.000
_cell.length_c   1.000
_cell.angle_alpha   90.00
_cell.angle_beta   90.00
_cell.angle_gamma   90.00
#
_symmetry.space_group_name_H-M   'P 1'
#
loop_
_entity.id
_entity.type
_entity.pdbx_description
1 polymer ?
#
loop_
_entity_poly.entity_id
_entity_poly.type
_entity_poly.pdbx_seq_one_letter_code
_entity_poly.pdbx_strand_id
1 'polypeptide(L)'
;MTRYAEITGLILAGGRAQRMGGIDKGLVPFMGKPLIEHAINRLITQAGPILINANRNHDQYAQYGYPIVADAQADFAGPLAGFAAGLTHCKTEYLLTIPCDSPLFPLDLSQRMHQALLDTQSDLVFASSQDASGAVWAQPVFCLMHRRVLESLLSFLEQDGRKIDRWFAELRSTTVVFENEAAFANTNTPDELRALEHAQGYAN
;
A
#
# COMPACT_ATOMS: atom_id res chain seq x y z
N MET A 1 -10.72 3.67 -17.26
CA MET A 1 -9.34 3.50 -16.74
C MET A 1 -8.81 2.16 -17.18
N THR A 2 -7.59 2.09 -17.64
CA THR A 2 -6.96 0.84 -18.11
C THR A 2 -6.59 -0.02 -16.90
N ARG A 3 -6.97 -1.31 -16.95
CA ARG A 3 -6.54 -2.29 -15.93
C ARG A 3 -5.21 -2.89 -16.38
N TYR A 4 -4.19 -2.80 -15.55
CA TYR A 4 -2.87 -3.36 -15.83
C TYR A 4 -2.82 -4.83 -15.37
N ALA A 5 -2.98 -5.77 -16.30
CA ALA A 5 -2.98 -7.22 -16.01
C ALA A 5 -1.62 -7.74 -15.53
N GLU A 6 -0.53 -7.06 -15.88
CA GLU A 6 0.85 -7.33 -15.48
C GLU A 6 1.20 -6.82 -14.07
N ILE A 7 0.28 -6.14 -13.39
CA ILE A 7 0.47 -5.61 -12.05
C ILE A 7 -0.41 -6.36 -11.06
N THR A 8 0.19 -7.00 -10.07
CA THR A 8 -0.52 -7.49 -8.87
C THR A 8 -0.64 -6.35 -7.87
N GLY A 9 -1.85 -6.09 -7.38
CA GLY A 9 -2.10 -5.16 -6.29
C GLY A 9 -2.00 -5.85 -4.95
N LEU A 10 -1.27 -5.28 -3.99
CA LEU A 10 -1.17 -5.76 -2.61
C LEU A 10 -1.71 -4.71 -1.65
N ILE A 11 -2.74 -5.07 -0.89
CA ILE A 11 -3.26 -4.24 0.19
C ILE A 11 -2.62 -4.65 1.50
N LEU A 12 -1.87 -3.74 2.12
CA LEU A 12 -1.22 -3.97 3.41
C LEU A 12 -2.20 -3.70 4.55
N ALA A 13 -2.71 -4.76 5.16
CA ALA A 13 -3.62 -4.74 6.30
C ALA A 13 -2.99 -5.33 7.59
N GLY A 14 -1.73 -5.72 7.55
CA GLY A 14 -1.03 -6.47 8.60
C GLY A 14 -0.52 -5.68 9.81
N GLY A 15 -0.93 -4.43 10.03
CA GLY A 15 -0.39 -3.56 11.09
C GLY A 15 -0.67 -4.05 12.53
N ARG A 16 0.23 -3.67 13.49
CA ARG A 16 0.07 -3.91 14.93
C ARG A 16 -0.98 -3.00 15.54
N ALA A 17 -2.23 -3.05 15.29
CA ALA A 17 -3.38 -2.25 15.80
C ALA A 17 -3.30 -1.71 17.28
N GLN A 18 -2.12 -1.45 17.82
CA GLN A 18 -1.89 -1.04 19.21
C GLN A 18 -2.54 0.32 19.55
N ARG A 19 -2.66 1.23 18.56
CA ARG A 19 -3.20 2.59 18.77
C ARG A 19 -4.72 2.71 18.66
N MET A 20 -5.40 1.70 18.12
CA MET A 20 -6.85 1.66 17.92
C MET A 20 -7.53 0.64 18.86
N GLY A 21 -7.01 0.44 20.08
CA GLY A 21 -7.61 -0.48 21.06
C GLY A 21 -7.62 -1.95 20.60
N GLY A 22 -6.70 -2.36 19.74
CA GLY A 22 -6.63 -3.75 19.24
C GLY A 22 -7.48 -4.02 18.00
N ILE A 23 -8.25 -3.03 17.52
CA ILE A 23 -9.07 -3.16 16.31
C ILE A 23 -8.16 -3.16 15.09
N ASP A 24 -8.42 -4.09 14.15
CA ASP A 24 -7.73 -4.15 12.88
C ASP A 24 -8.14 -2.96 11.99
N LYS A 25 -7.17 -2.14 11.58
CA LYS A 25 -7.43 -0.91 10.83
C LYS A 25 -8.24 -1.15 9.55
N GLY A 26 -7.92 -2.18 8.80
CA GLY A 26 -8.62 -2.49 7.56
C GLY A 26 -10.12 -2.77 7.76
N LEU A 27 -10.53 -3.16 8.97
CA LEU A 27 -11.92 -3.48 9.33
C LEU A 27 -12.67 -2.30 9.98
N VAL A 28 -11.99 -1.17 10.21
CA VAL A 28 -12.63 0.03 10.77
C VAL A 28 -13.57 0.64 9.73
N PRO A 29 -14.82 1.00 10.12
CA PRO A 29 -15.76 1.65 9.22
C PRO A 29 -15.30 3.06 8.82
N PHE A 30 -15.38 3.37 7.53
CA PHE A 30 -15.24 4.68 6.93
C PHE A 30 -16.37 4.89 5.93
N MET A 31 -17.14 5.97 6.06
CA MET A 31 -18.31 6.23 5.20
C MET A 31 -19.22 4.99 5.06
N GLY A 32 -19.49 4.31 6.21
CA GLY A 32 -20.39 3.14 6.29
C GLY A 32 -19.81 1.81 5.79
N LYS A 33 -18.55 1.75 5.34
CA LYS A 33 -17.89 0.53 4.84
C LYS A 33 -16.49 0.37 5.44
N PRO A 34 -15.99 -0.86 5.66
CA PRO A 34 -14.62 -1.08 6.12
C PRO A 34 -13.58 -0.44 5.20
N LEU A 35 -12.49 0.10 5.78
CA LEU A 35 -11.39 0.71 5.03
C LEU A 35 -10.83 -0.19 3.94
N ILE A 36 -10.72 -1.49 4.20
CA ILE A 36 -10.28 -2.47 3.20
C ILE A 36 -11.17 -2.50 1.96
N GLU A 37 -12.48 -2.30 2.10
CA GLU A 37 -13.41 -2.28 0.96
C GLU A 37 -13.17 -1.07 0.07
N HIS A 38 -12.88 0.09 0.65
CA HIS A 38 -12.50 1.28 -0.11
C HIS A 38 -11.19 1.06 -0.87
N ALA A 39 -10.20 0.45 -0.20
CA ALA A 39 -8.91 0.12 -0.84
C ALA A 39 -9.10 -0.85 -2.01
N ILE A 40 -9.89 -1.92 -1.82
CA ILE A 40 -10.21 -2.89 -2.89
C ILE A 40 -10.89 -2.19 -4.06
N ASN A 41 -11.95 -1.41 -3.82
CA ASN A 41 -12.73 -0.77 -4.87
C ASN A 41 -11.90 0.20 -5.73
N ARG A 42 -10.89 0.84 -5.17
CA ARG A 42 -9.97 1.69 -5.93
C ARG A 42 -8.90 0.87 -6.66
N LEU A 43 -8.40 -0.20 -6.05
CA LEU A 43 -7.31 -0.99 -6.61
C LEU A 43 -7.75 -1.89 -7.77
N ILE A 44 -8.97 -2.44 -7.75
CA ILE A 44 -9.49 -3.30 -8.83
C ILE A 44 -9.56 -2.61 -10.20
N THR A 45 -9.56 -1.28 -10.24
CA THR A 45 -9.54 -0.51 -11.48
C THR A 45 -8.12 -0.23 -11.97
N GLN A 46 -7.10 -0.53 -11.15
CA GLN A 46 -5.71 -0.12 -11.37
C GLN A 46 -4.73 -1.29 -11.41
N ALA A 47 -5.14 -2.49 -11.00
CA ALA A 47 -4.31 -3.69 -10.99
C ALA A 47 -5.08 -4.90 -11.56
N GLY A 48 -4.35 -5.95 -11.91
CA GLY A 48 -4.89 -7.26 -12.31
C GLY A 48 -5.27 -8.09 -11.08
N PRO A 49 -4.49 -9.11 -10.69
CA PRO A 49 -4.69 -9.86 -9.47
C PRO A 49 -4.55 -8.97 -8.23
N ILE A 50 -5.33 -9.27 -7.17
CA ILE A 50 -5.22 -8.58 -5.89
C ILE A 50 -4.86 -9.59 -4.81
N LEU A 51 -3.98 -9.19 -3.89
CA LEU A 51 -3.60 -9.88 -2.66
C LEU A 51 -3.92 -8.99 -1.47
N ILE A 52 -4.28 -9.60 -0.34
CA ILE A 52 -4.43 -8.92 0.95
C ILE A 52 -3.33 -9.44 1.88
N ASN A 53 -2.44 -8.57 2.35
CA ASN A 53 -1.48 -8.93 3.38
C ASN A 53 -2.11 -8.71 4.75
N ALA A 54 -2.32 -9.79 5.48
CA ALA A 54 -2.88 -9.74 6.84
C ALA A 54 -2.29 -10.86 7.69
N ASN A 55 -1.98 -10.55 8.98
CA ASN A 55 -1.41 -11.51 9.94
C ASN A 55 -2.44 -12.01 10.96
N ARG A 56 -3.68 -11.54 10.88
CA ARG A 56 -4.81 -11.90 11.76
C ARG A 56 -6.14 -11.60 11.06
N ASN A 57 -7.26 -11.96 11.70
CA ASN A 57 -8.62 -11.76 11.17
C ASN A 57 -8.80 -12.33 9.76
N HIS A 58 -8.12 -13.45 9.44
CA HIS A 58 -8.13 -14.06 8.11
C HIS A 58 -9.54 -14.38 7.64
N ASP A 59 -10.42 -14.89 8.52
CA ASP A 59 -11.80 -15.21 8.17
C ASP A 59 -12.60 -13.97 7.73
N GLN A 60 -12.32 -12.82 8.34
CA GLN A 60 -12.98 -11.56 7.97
C GLN A 60 -12.45 -11.02 6.63
N TYR A 61 -11.14 -11.10 6.38
CA TYR A 61 -10.58 -10.71 5.09
C TYR A 61 -10.93 -11.68 3.96
N ALA A 62 -11.09 -12.97 4.25
CA ALA A 62 -11.50 -13.98 3.26
C ALA A 62 -12.86 -13.70 2.63
N GLN A 63 -13.75 -12.97 3.33
CA GLN A 63 -15.08 -12.60 2.82
C GLN A 63 -15.00 -11.69 1.58
N TYR A 64 -13.90 -11.00 1.35
CA TYR A 64 -13.70 -10.19 0.15
C TYR A 64 -13.31 -10.99 -1.10
N GLY A 65 -13.04 -12.31 -0.96
CA GLY A 65 -12.79 -13.21 -2.09
C GLY A 65 -11.39 -13.09 -2.72
N TYR A 66 -10.44 -12.43 -2.05
CA TYR A 66 -9.05 -12.30 -2.49
C TYR A 66 -8.11 -13.18 -1.67
N PRO A 67 -7.02 -13.71 -2.26
CA PRO A 67 -6.01 -14.47 -1.51
C PRO A 67 -5.40 -13.62 -0.40
N ILE A 68 -5.26 -14.23 0.77
CA ILE A 68 -4.60 -13.62 1.94
C ILE A 68 -3.19 -14.17 2.03
N VAL A 69 -2.23 -13.29 2.22
CA VAL A 69 -0.81 -13.60 2.42
C VAL A 69 -0.37 -13.06 3.77
N ALA A 70 0.25 -13.90 4.59
CA ALA A 70 0.80 -13.50 5.88
C ALA A 70 2.30 -13.22 5.76
N ASP A 71 2.84 -12.41 6.67
CA ASP A 71 4.27 -12.21 6.80
C ASP A 71 4.95 -13.52 7.18
N ALA A 72 6.10 -13.83 6.57
CA ALA A 72 6.80 -15.09 6.81
C ALA A 72 7.37 -15.20 8.24
N GLN A 73 7.68 -14.08 8.87
CA GLN A 73 8.21 -14.01 10.22
C GLN A 73 7.43 -12.96 11.04
N ALA A 74 6.94 -13.37 12.21
CA ALA A 74 6.19 -12.50 13.11
C ALA A 74 7.02 -11.32 13.68
N ASP A 75 8.33 -11.43 13.65
CA ASP A 75 9.27 -10.43 14.20
C ASP A 75 9.65 -9.33 13.19
N PHE A 76 9.35 -9.48 11.93
CA PHE A 76 9.51 -8.41 10.95
C PHE A 76 8.38 -7.38 11.10
N ALA A 77 8.57 -6.47 12.07
CA ALA A 77 7.64 -5.37 12.25
C ALA A 77 7.87 -4.31 11.16
N GLY A 78 6.92 -4.12 10.27
CA GLY A 78 6.92 -3.03 9.31
C GLY A 78 6.47 -3.43 7.91
N PRO A 79 6.30 -2.44 7.00
CA PRO A 79 5.75 -2.69 5.67
C PRO A 79 6.63 -3.59 4.78
N LEU A 80 7.95 -3.66 5.02
CA LEU A 80 8.85 -4.51 4.23
C LEU A 80 8.54 -6.01 4.35
N ALA A 81 8.04 -6.47 5.51
CA ALA A 81 7.58 -7.86 5.67
C ALA A 81 6.39 -8.15 4.75
N GLY A 82 5.42 -7.23 4.72
CA GLY A 82 4.29 -7.30 3.79
C GLY A 82 4.72 -7.25 2.32
N PHE A 83 5.71 -6.42 1.97
CA PHE A 83 6.28 -6.39 0.61
C PHE A 83 6.88 -7.74 0.23
N ALA A 84 7.66 -8.35 1.13
CA ALA A 84 8.26 -9.67 0.91
C ALA A 84 7.19 -10.75 0.73
N ALA A 85 6.16 -10.76 1.59
CA ALA A 85 5.03 -11.67 1.45
C ALA A 85 4.31 -11.49 0.10
N GLY A 86 4.03 -10.24 -0.29
CA GLY A 86 3.42 -9.91 -1.57
C GLY A 86 4.26 -10.35 -2.77
N LEU A 87 5.55 -10.02 -2.78
CA LEU A 87 6.48 -10.39 -3.86
C LEU A 87 6.62 -11.92 -4.01
N THR A 88 6.65 -12.65 -2.89
CA THR A 88 6.70 -14.13 -2.89
C THR A 88 5.48 -14.74 -3.60
N HIS A 89 4.31 -14.13 -3.45
CA HIS A 89 3.06 -14.62 -4.04
C HIS A 89 2.71 -13.93 -5.38
N CYS A 90 3.46 -12.90 -5.78
CA CYS A 90 3.26 -12.17 -7.01
C CYS A 90 3.58 -13.04 -8.23
N LYS A 91 2.58 -13.26 -9.10
CA LYS A 91 2.73 -14.05 -10.34
C LYS A 91 2.88 -13.17 -11.58
N THR A 92 2.73 -11.86 -11.44
CA THR A 92 2.86 -10.87 -12.50
C THR A 92 4.25 -10.25 -12.50
N GLU A 93 4.52 -9.36 -13.46
CA GLU A 93 5.82 -8.70 -13.58
C GLU A 93 6.06 -7.68 -12.47
N TYR A 94 4.99 -7.02 -12.04
CA TYR A 94 5.05 -5.93 -11.05
C TYR A 94 4.13 -6.19 -9.85
N LEU A 95 4.55 -5.66 -8.69
CA LEU A 95 3.75 -5.58 -7.48
C LEU A 95 3.50 -4.10 -7.13
N LEU A 96 2.23 -3.71 -7.02
CA LEU A 96 1.82 -2.41 -6.50
C LEU A 96 1.34 -2.58 -5.06
N THR A 97 1.98 -1.92 -4.10
CA THR A 97 1.59 -1.94 -2.70
C THR A 97 0.81 -0.69 -2.33
N ILE A 98 -0.23 -0.84 -1.54
CA ILE A 98 -1.00 0.26 -0.93
C ILE A 98 -1.32 -0.09 0.52
N PRO A 99 -1.37 0.88 1.45
CA PRO A 99 -1.88 0.65 2.79
C PRO A 99 -3.41 0.62 2.81
N CYS A 100 -4.01 -0.15 3.71
CA CYS A 100 -5.46 -0.21 3.87
C CYS A 100 -6.07 1.04 4.52
N ASP A 101 -5.27 1.86 5.20
CA ASP A 101 -5.67 3.01 5.98
C ASP A 101 -5.60 4.36 5.23
N SER A 102 -5.36 4.33 3.92
CA SER A 102 -5.45 5.51 3.04
C SER A 102 -6.52 5.27 1.96
N PRO A 103 -7.81 5.40 2.30
CA PRO A 103 -8.92 4.95 1.45
C PRO A 103 -9.11 5.79 0.17
N LEU A 104 -8.47 6.95 0.07
CA LEU A 104 -8.70 7.92 -1.00
C LEU A 104 -7.55 8.06 -2.00
N PHE A 105 -6.58 7.13 -2.00
CA PHE A 105 -5.42 7.21 -2.88
C PHE A 105 -5.80 7.44 -4.37
N PRO A 106 -4.94 8.07 -5.20
CA PRO A 106 -5.28 8.48 -6.56
C PRO A 106 -5.73 7.30 -7.44
N LEU A 107 -6.73 7.53 -8.29
CA LEU A 107 -7.24 6.53 -9.25
C LEU A 107 -6.33 6.32 -10.47
N ASP A 108 -5.33 7.17 -10.63
CA ASP A 108 -4.28 7.09 -11.65
C ASP A 108 -2.91 6.68 -11.09
N LEU A 109 -2.88 6.22 -9.80
CA LEU A 109 -1.66 5.84 -9.10
C LEU A 109 -0.83 4.83 -9.90
N SER A 110 -1.44 3.71 -10.25
CA SER A 110 -0.79 2.62 -11.02
C SER A 110 -0.29 3.11 -12.37
N GLN A 111 -1.08 3.88 -13.09
CA GLN A 111 -0.73 4.39 -14.42
C GLN A 111 0.50 5.28 -14.38
N ARG A 112 0.50 6.27 -13.49
CA ARG A 112 1.61 7.22 -13.38
C ARG A 112 2.90 6.56 -12.89
N MET A 113 2.79 5.66 -11.90
CA MET A 113 3.94 4.94 -11.39
C MET A 113 4.52 3.96 -12.39
N HIS A 114 3.66 3.23 -13.14
CA HIS A 114 4.12 2.30 -14.18
C HIS A 114 4.84 3.03 -15.32
N GLN A 115 4.27 4.15 -15.78
CA GLN A 115 4.92 4.98 -16.79
C GLN A 115 6.30 5.47 -16.32
N ALA A 116 6.38 6.01 -15.09
CA ALA A 116 7.66 6.46 -14.54
C ALA A 116 8.69 5.33 -14.40
N LEU A 117 8.24 4.12 -14.02
CA LEU A 117 9.10 2.95 -13.91
C LEU A 117 9.73 2.58 -15.27
N LEU A 118 8.93 2.59 -16.33
CA LEU A 118 9.39 2.31 -17.68
C LEU A 118 10.34 3.40 -18.20
N ASP A 119 9.97 4.66 -18.05
CA ASP A 119 10.74 5.81 -18.56
C ASP A 119 12.13 5.92 -17.89
N THR A 120 12.21 5.60 -16.61
CA THR A 120 13.47 5.67 -15.83
C THR A 120 14.21 4.34 -15.77
N GLN A 121 13.64 3.26 -16.26
CA GLN A 121 14.19 1.91 -16.15
C GLN A 121 14.53 1.54 -14.68
N SER A 122 13.71 2.02 -13.75
CA SER A 122 13.89 1.80 -12.32
C SER A 122 13.50 0.39 -11.90
N ASP A 123 14.02 -0.07 -10.76
CA ASP A 123 13.62 -1.33 -10.13
C ASP A 123 12.33 -1.17 -9.33
N LEU A 124 12.11 0.06 -8.82
CA LEU A 124 10.88 0.46 -8.14
C LEU A 124 10.61 1.96 -8.27
N VAL A 125 9.34 2.31 -8.10
CA VAL A 125 8.82 3.67 -8.03
C VAL A 125 7.94 3.80 -6.80
N PHE A 126 8.09 4.87 -6.03
CA PHE A 126 7.20 5.17 -4.91
C PHE A 126 6.50 6.53 -5.09
N ALA A 127 5.35 6.68 -4.45
CA ALA A 127 4.61 7.93 -4.50
C ALA A 127 5.21 8.97 -3.54
N SER A 128 5.07 10.23 -3.89
CA SER A 128 5.22 11.37 -3.00
C SER A 128 4.01 12.28 -3.15
N SER A 129 3.59 12.91 -2.06
CA SER A 129 2.53 13.92 -2.07
C SER A 129 3.14 15.31 -1.97
N GLN A 130 2.52 16.30 -2.61
CA GLN A 130 2.89 17.70 -2.49
C GLN A 130 1.77 18.45 -1.77
N ASP A 131 2.13 19.18 -0.73
CA ASP A 131 1.20 20.03 0.01
C ASP A 131 0.98 21.40 -0.66
N ALA A 132 0.06 22.19 -0.11
CA ALA A 132 -0.27 23.54 -0.64
C ALA A 132 0.89 24.53 -0.57
N SER A 133 1.92 24.28 0.24
CA SER A 133 3.13 25.10 0.31
C SER A 133 4.17 24.71 -0.76
N GLY A 134 3.96 23.60 -1.47
CA GLY A 134 4.89 23.02 -2.41
C GLY A 134 5.90 22.05 -1.78
N ALA A 135 5.79 21.77 -0.48
CA ALA A 135 6.65 20.78 0.18
C ALA A 135 6.27 19.35 -0.26
N VAL A 136 7.27 18.50 -0.47
CA VAL A 136 7.10 17.15 -0.98
C VAL A 136 7.38 16.14 0.11
N TRP A 137 6.43 15.23 0.34
CA TRP A 137 6.47 14.20 1.38
C TRP A 137 6.43 12.80 0.78
N ALA A 138 7.42 11.98 1.07
CA ALA A 138 7.48 10.61 0.58
C ALA A 138 6.35 9.75 1.16
N GLN A 139 5.73 8.94 0.29
CA GLN A 139 4.69 7.97 0.61
C GLN A 139 5.17 6.55 0.26
N PRO A 140 6.22 6.03 0.92
CA PRO A 140 6.97 4.87 0.44
C PRO A 140 6.19 3.55 0.49
N VAL A 141 5.07 3.50 1.21
CA VAL A 141 4.18 2.33 1.24
C VAL A 141 3.38 2.21 -0.05
N PHE A 142 3.13 3.32 -0.75
CA PHE A 142 2.61 3.33 -2.11
C PHE A 142 3.77 3.13 -3.08
N CYS A 143 4.07 1.87 -3.40
CA CYS A 143 5.23 1.49 -4.18
C CYS A 143 4.86 0.51 -5.28
N LEU A 144 5.27 0.80 -6.51
CA LEU A 144 5.26 -0.13 -7.63
C LEU A 144 6.68 -0.66 -7.83
N MET A 145 6.86 -1.97 -7.77
CA MET A 145 8.17 -2.59 -7.87
C MET A 145 8.17 -3.79 -8.83
N HIS A 146 9.27 -3.98 -9.53
CA HIS A 146 9.48 -5.18 -10.34
C HIS A 146 9.68 -6.39 -9.42
N ARG A 147 9.03 -7.53 -9.72
CA ARG A 147 9.14 -8.75 -8.88
C ARG A 147 10.58 -9.26 -8.68
N ARG A 148 11.49 -8.90 -9.58
CA ARG A 148 12.91 -9.28 -9.48
C ARG A 148 13.62 -8.75 -8.23
N VAL A 149 13.07 -7.72 -7.55
CA VAL A 149 13.67 -7.16 -6.32
C VAL A 149 13.46 -8.03 -5.07
N LEU A 150 12.72 -9.16 -5.19
CA LEU A 150 12.43 -10.05 -4.06
C LEU A 150 13.70 -10.52 -3.36
N GLU A 151 14.71 -11.02 -4.12
CA GLU A 151 15.95 -11.53 -3.53
C GLU A 151 16.71 -10.44 -2.76
N SER A 152 16.77 -9.22 -3.32
CA SER A 152 17.37 -8.07 -2.63
C SER A 152 16.63 -7.77 -1.32
N LEU A 153 15.27 -7.78 -1.33
CA LEU A 153 14.48 -7.53 -0.13
C LEU A 153 14.72 -8.60 0.94
N LEU A 154 14.72 -9.87 0.57
CA LEU A 154 14.96 -10.97 1.51
C LEU A 154 16.35 -10.85 2.14
N SER A 155 17.39 -10.60 1.35
CA SER A 155 18.76 -10.39 1.84
C SER A 155 18.85 -9.19 2.78
N PHE A 156 18.16 -8.08 2.46
CA PHE A 156 18.10 -6.89 3.34
C PHE A 156 17.45 -7.20 4.69
N LEU A 157 16.33 -7.96 4.67
CA LEU A 157 15.62 -8.37 5.90
C LEU A 157 16.44 -9.36 6.76
N GLU A 158 17.16 -10.29 6.14
CA GLU A 158 18.07 -11.23 6.83
C GLU A 158 19.23 -10.52 7.55
N GLN A 159 19.68 -9.38 7.01
CA GLN A 159 20.67 -8.50 7.63
C GLN A 159 20.09 -7.53 8.67
N ASP A 160 18.88 -7.83 9.18
CA ASP A 160 18.15 -7.01 10.15
C ASP A 160 17.76 -5.62 9.61
N GLY A 161 17.69 -5.44 8.30
CA GLY A 161 17.19 -4.22 7.66
C GLY A 161 15.70 -4.03 7.96
N ARG A 162 15.31 -2.81 8.36
CA ARG A 162 13.91 -2.50 8.75
C ARG A 162 13.36 -1.22 8.11
N LYS A 163 14.23 -0.36 7.63
CA LYS A 163 13.84 0.95 7.10
C LYS A 163 13.66 0.89 5.59
N ILE A 164 12.48 1.27 5.12
CA ILE A 164 12.13 1.30 3.69
C ILE A 164 13.10 2.16 2.90
N ASP A 165 13.40 3.37 3.40
CA ASP A 165 14.30 4.33 2.75
C ASP A 165 15.70 3.77 2.52
N ARG A 166 16.21 2.97 3.45
CA ARG A 166 17.51 2.31 3.31
C ARG A 166 17.49 1.26 2.20
N TRP A 167 16.45 0.42 2.18
CA TRP A 167 16.33 -0.59 1.12
C TRP A 167 16.14 0.05 -0.25
N PHE A 168 15.33 1.12 -0.35
CA PHE A 168 15.16 1.85 -1.61
C PHE A 168 16.47 2.44 -2.13
N ALA A 169 17.38 2.86 -1.23
CA ALA A 169 18.70 3.41 -1.61
C ALA A 169 19.65 2.37 -2.22
N GLU A 170 19.39 1.06 -2.02
CA GLU A 170 20.17 -0.03 -2.62
C GLU A 170 19.71 -0.37 -4.04
N LEU A 171 18.60 0.20 -4.51
CA LEU A 171 17.95 -0.08 -5.77
C LEU A 171 17.91 1.17 -6.67
N ARG A 172 17.71 0.94 -7.96
CA ARG A 172 17.35 2.04 -8.87
C ARG A 172 15.92 2.45 -8.58
N SER A 173 15.77 3.41 -7.69
CA SER A 173 14.48 3.92 -7.25
C SER A 173 14.20 5.30 -7.83
N THR A 174 12.92 5.58 -8.14
CA THR A 174 12.46 6.92 -8.51
C THR A 174 11.15 7.25 -7.81
N THR A 175 10.71 8.48 -7.88
CA THR A 175 9.46 8.93 -7.24
C THR A 175 8.54 9.62 -8.23
N VAL A 176 7.23 9.50 -8.00
CA VAL A 176 6.18 10.25 -8.71
C VAL A 176 5.49 11.16 -7.71
N VAL A 177 5.50 12.46 -7.99
CA VAL A 177 4.85 13.46 -7.14
C VAL A 177 3.38 13.60 -7.54
N PHE A 178 2.48 13.52 -6.56
CA PHE A 178 1.05 13.77 -6.70
C PHE A 178 0.69 15.06 -5.96
N GLU A 179 0.01 15.97 -6.63
CA GLU A 179 -0.33 17.32 -6.13
C GLU A 179 -1.51 17.34 -5.14
N ASN A 180 -1.99 16.17 -4.71
CA ASN A 180 -3.09 16.04 -3.76
C ASN A 180 -2.64 15.27 -2.52
N GLU A 181 -2.13 15.97 -1.52
CA GLU A 181 -1.70 15.39 -0.24
C GLU A 181 -2.85 14.66 0.47
N ALA A 182 -4.06 15.19 0.43
CA ALA A 182 -5.23 14.60 1.09
C ALA A 182 -5.56 13.19 0.56
N ALA A 183 -5.16 12.87 -0.67
CA ALA A 183 -5.34 11.53 -1.24
C ALA A 183 -4.48 10.46 -0.56
N PHE A 184 -3.41 10.85 0.14
CA PHE A 184 -2.50 9.95 0.86
C PHE A 184 -2.71 10.00 2.38
N ALA A 185 -3.75 10.71 2.85
CA ALA A 185 -4.02 10.82 4.27
C ALA A 185 -4.28 9.45 4.90
N ASN A 186 -3.52 9.14 5.95
CA ASN A 186 -3.71 7.94 6.77
C ASN A 186 -4.74 8.20 7.86
N THR A 187 -5.59 7.22 8.14
CA THR A 187 -6.56 7.27 9.23
C THR A 187 -6.06 6.44 10.41
N ASN A 188 -5.21 7.04 11.25
CA ASN A 188 -4.59 6.36 12.41
C ASN A 188 -5.42 6.46 13.70
N THR A 189 -6.32 7.43 13.77
CA THR A 189 -7.17 7.72 14.92
C THR A 189 -8.62 7.90 14.50
N PRO A 190 -9.60 7.69 15.42
CA PRO A 190 -11.01 7.97 15.14
C PRO A 190 -11.28 9.44 14.76
N ASP A 191 -10.48 10.38 15.28
CA ASP A 191 -10.61 11.81 14.97
C ASP A 191 -10.17 12.11 13.55
N GLU A 192 -9.03 11.56 13.10
CA GLU A 192 -8.56 11.67 11.71
C GLU A 192 -9.58 11.07 10.72
N LEU A 193 -10.18 9.92 11.11
CA LEU A 193 -11.19 9.27 10.30
C LEU A 193 -12.43 10.18 10.13
N ARG A 194 -12.95 10.73 11.23
CA ARG A 194 -14.08 11.67 11.19
C ARG A 194 -13.76 12.94 10.39
N ALA A 195 -12.57 13.49 10.57
CA ALA A 195 -12.14 14.65 9.79
C ALA A 195 -12.14 14.38 8.29
N LEU A 196 -11.65 13.18 7.89
CA LEU A 196 -11.65 12.78 6.49
C LEU A 196 -13.07 12.55 5.95
N GLU A 197 -13.97 11.95 6.74
CA GLU A 197 -15.40 11.79 6.39
C GLU A 197 -16.08 13.14 6.16
N HIS A 198 -15.89 14.10 7.06
CA HIS A 198 -16.41 15.45 6.91
C HIS A 198 -15.89 16.15 5.65
N ALA A 199 -14.59 16.02 5.35
CA ALA A 199 -13.99 16.57 4.14
C ALA A 199 -14.58 15.98 2.85
N GLN A 200 -15.12 14.76 2.91
CA GLN A 200 -15.82 14.10 1.79
C GLN A 200 -17.33 14.40 1.77
N GLY A 201 -17.85 15.26 2.67
CA GLY A 201 -19.27 15.62 2.75
C GLY A 201 -20.14 14.52 3.37
N TYR A 202 -19.53 13.54 4.05
CA TYR A 202 -20.25 12.49 4.77
C TYR A 202 -20.60 13.00 6.17
N ALA A 203 -21.90 13.24 6.42
CA ALA A 203 -22.45 13.55 7.74
C ALA A 203 -23.14 12.30 8.29
N ASN A 204 -22.74 11.84 9.47
CA ASN A 204 -23.44 10.82 10.24
C ASN A 204 -24.69 11.39 10.86
#